data_ec7099cbf2cc3d60a33229e8af1b6876
#
_entry.id   ec7099cbf2cc3d60a33229e8af1b6876
#
_cell.length_a   1.000
_cell.length_b   1.000
_cell.length_c   1.000
_cell.angle_alpha   90.00
_cell.angle_beta   90.00
_cell.angle_gamma   90.00
#
_symmetry.space_group_name_H-M   'P 1'
#
loop_
_entity.id
_entity.type
_entity.pdbx_description
1 polymer ?
#
loop_
_entity_poly.entity_id
_entity_poly.type
_entity_poly.pdbx_seq_one_letter_code
_entity_poly.pdbx_strand_id
1 'polypeptide(L)'
;MIEINYPQYPFKIRPNEASTSIGKVQEQAKDQIFDPFRKKWVVLTPEEWVRQNILQYLNQVCQYPTALIAIEKSIQLGELTKRFDILIYNNDKPWMIIECKKANVAINDKTITQLYQYQQVLEAQYLFASNGHETVGAEIKTGKLHALQNFPAYL
;
A
#
# COMPACT_ATOMS: atom_id res chain seq x y z
N MET A 1 13.44 0.58 13.40
CA MET A 1 12.29 0.69 12.48
C MET A 1 11.61 2.01 12.74
N ILE A 2 11.09 2.65 11.70
CA ILE A 2 10.40 3.94 11.84
C ILE A 2 9.07 3.70 12.55
N GLU A 3 8.80 4.43 13.62
CA GLU A 3 7.51 4.40 14.30
C GLU A 3 6.43 4.99 13.39
N ILE A 4 5.28 4.34 13.34
CA ILE A 4 4.12 4.76 12.53
C ILE A 4 2.84 4.62 13.35
N ASN A 5 1.78 5.31 12.95
CA ASN A 5 0.52 5.38 13.70
C ASN A 5 -0.40 4.17 13.47
N TYR A 6 0.17 2.98 13.47
CA TYR A 6 -0.58 1.72 13.41
C TYR A 6 -0.27 0.87 14.64
N PRO A 7 -1.14 -0.07 15.01
CA PRO A 7 -0.83 -1.06 16.03
C PRO A 7 0.47 -1.79 15.70
N GLN A 8 1.19 -2.21 16.73
CA GLN A 8 2.41 -3.01 16.51
C GLN A 8 2.02 -4.44 16.13
N TYR A 9 2.58 -4.91 15.01
CA TYR A 9 2.36 -6.27 14.51
C TYR A 9 3.63 -7.11 14.60
N PRO A 10 3.53 -8.42 14.85
CA PRO A 10 4.68 -9.31 14.96
C PRO A 10 5.21 -9.71 13.56
N PHE A 11 5.88 -8.79 12.88
CA PHE A 11 6.47 -9.07 11.57
C PHE A 11 7.66 -10.00 11.67
N LYS A 12 7.78 -10.91 10.69
CA LYS A 12 8.98 -11.72 10.50
C LYS A 12 9.97 -10.96 9.62
N ILE A 13 11.13 -10.66 10.16
CA ILE A 13 12.21 -9.93 9.48
C ILE A 13 13.47 -10.80 9.53
N ARG A 14 14.21 -10.88 8.42
CA ARG A 14 15.50 -11.54 8.33
C ARG A 14 16.52 -10.64 7.66
N PRO A 15 17.81 -10.73 8.03
CA PRO A 15 18.86 -10.07 7.28
C PRO A 15 18.94 -10.66 5.87
N ASN A 16 19.20 -9.81 4.88
CA ASN A 16 19.55 -10.30 3.55
C ASN A 16 21.05 -10.66 3.57
N GLU A 17 21.38 -11.92 3.43
CA GLU A 17 22.76 -12.38 3.31
C GLU A 17 23.31 -11.87 1.97
N ALA A 18 24.21 -10.87 2.04
CA ALA A 18 24.96 -10.44 0.87
C ALA A 18 25.74 -11.63 0.33
N SER A 19 25.53 -12.01 -0.91
CA SER A 19 26.41 -12.94 -1.59
C SER A 19 27.81 -12.33 -1.58
N THR A 20 28.76 -12.98 -0.93
CA THR A 20 30.17 -12.61 -0.88
C THR A 20 30.78 -12.79 -2.27
N SER A 21 30.58 -11.86 -3.15
CA SER A 21 31.40 -11.72 -4.36
C SER A 21 32.55 -10.79 -4.05
N ILE A 22 33.73 -11.39 -3.97
CA ILE A 22 35.01 -10.73 -3.79
C ILE A 22 35.16 -9.61 -4.84
N GLY A 23 35.26 -8.35 -4.39
CA GLY A 23 35.80 -7.25 -5.20
C GLY A 23 34.85 -6.17 -5.68
N LYS A 24 33.61 -6.06 -5.24
CA LYS A 24 32.74 -4.89 -5.50
C LYS A 24 32.31 -4.23 -4.20
N VAL A 25 32.34 -2.87 -4.19
CA VAL A 25 31.75 -2.08 -3.10
C VAL A 25 30.33 -2.57 -2.86
N GLN A 26 30.09 -3.20 -1.72
CA GLN A 26 28.81 -3.77 -1.39
C GLN A 26 27.84 -2.62 -1.09
N GLU A 27 26.80 -2.45 -1.90
CA GLU A 27 25.57 -1.87 -1.39
C GLU A 27 25.15 -2.69 -0.18
N GLN A 28 24.92 -2.05 0.96
CA GLN A 28 24.46 -2.74 2.16
C GLN A 28 23.21 -3.53 1.81
N ALA A 29 23.30 -4.86 1.96
CA ALA A 29 22.16 -5.75 1.73
C ALA A 29 21.02 -5.33 2.66
N LYS A 30 19.86 -5.00 2.08
CA LYS A 30 18.68 -4.59 2.84
C LYS A 30 18.03 -5.79 3.47
N ASP A 31 17.52 -5.64 4.69
CA ASP A 31 16.71 -6.66 5.34
C ASP A 31 15.51 -7.05 4.50
N GLN A 32 14.96 -8.22 4.77
CA GLN A 32 13.73 -8.71 4.16
C GLN A 32 12.64 -8.87 5.22
N ILE A 33 11.40 -8.59 4.82
CA ILE A 33 10.20 -8.84 5.60
C ILE A 33 9.37 -9.92 4.92
N PHE A 34 8.79 -10.82 5.70
CA PHE A 34 7.86 -11.81 5.15
C PHE A 34 6.49 -11.19 4.97
N ASP A 35 6.00 -11.21 3.73
CA ASP A 35 4.66 -10.79 3.38
C ASP A 35 3.70 -11.99 3.42
N PRO A 36 2.82 -12.08 4.41
CA PRO A 36 1.88 -13.19 4.52
C PRO A 36 0.76 -13.15 3.45
N PHE A 37 0.53 -12.01 2.82
CA PHE A 37 -0.47 -11.85 1.75
C PHE A 37 0.06 -12.39 0.42
N ARG A 38 1.29 -12.00 0.05
CA ARG A 38 1.99 -12.50 -1.14
C ARG A 38 2.70 -13.83 -0.89
N LYS A 39 2.77 -14.29 0.37
CA LYS A 39 3.44 -15.53 0.82
C LYS A 39 4.90 -15.63 0.37
N LYS A 40 5.64 -14.54 0.50
CA LYS A 40 7.05 -14.45 0.10
C LYS A 40 7.83 -13.44 0.93
N TRP A 41 9.14 -13.57 0.92
CA TRP A 41 10.05 -12.57 1.45
C TRP A 41 10.25 -11.45 0.44
N VAL A 42 10.14 -10.22 0.89
CA VAL A 42 10.34 -9.01 0.08
C VAL A 42 11.35 -8.10 0.75
N VAL A 43 12.02 -7.26 -0.03
CA VAL A 43 12.99 -6.31 0.50
C VAL A 43 12.27 -5.32 1.42
N LEU A 44 12.78 -5.13 2.64
CA LEU A 44 12.25 -4.19 3.61
C LEU A 44 12.74 -2.78 3.29
N THR A 45 12.00 -2.09 2.43
CA THR A 45 12.18 -0.66 2.19
C THR A 45 11.31 0.17 3.16
N PRO A 46 11.58 1.47 3.36
CA PRO A 46 10.71 2.34 4.14
C PRO A 46 9.25 2.37 3.64
N GLU A 47 9.04 2.28 2.34
CA GLU A 47 7.70 2.21 1.74
C GLU A 47 7.05 0.83 1.98
N GLU A 48 7.80 -0.26 1.82
CA GLU A 48 7.31 -1.62 2.12
C GLU A 48 6.93 -1.76 3.60
N TRP A 49 7.65 -1.12 4.49
CA TRP A 49 7.28 -1.08 5.91
C TRP A 49 5.89 -0.46 6.12
N VAL A 50 5.61 0.67 5.49
CA VAL A 50 4.29 1.30 5.54
C VAL A 50 3.23 0.37 4.92
N ARG A 51 3.50 -0.20 3.76
CA ARG A 51 2.59 -1.14 3.07
C ARG A 51 2.23 -2.33 3.96
N GLN A 52 3.20 -2.97 4.58
CA GLN A 52 2.96 -4.13 5.45
C GLN A 52 2.09 -3.78 6.67
N ASN A 53 2.30 -2.62 7.27
CA ASN A 53 1.46 -2.15 8.37
C ASN A 53 0.02 -1.87 7.93
N ILE A 54 -0.17 -1.23 6.79
CA ILE A 54 -1.51 -0.99 6.22
C ILE A 54 -2.22 -2.31 5.92
N LEU A 55 -1.54 -3.28 5.32
CA LEU A 55 -2.11 -4.59 5.00
C LEU A 55 -2.60 -5.31 6.26
N GLN A 56 -1.81 -5.30 7.33
CA GLN A 56 -2.22 -5.88 8.61
C GLN A 56 -3.42 -5.14 9.21
N TYR A 57 -3.42 -3.82 9.15
CA TYR A 57 -4.53 -3.02 9.65
C TYR A 57 -5.82 -3.30 8.87
N LEU A 58 -5.75 -3.34 7.55
CA LEU A 58 -6.90 -3.66 6.70
C LEU A 58 -7.49 -5.03 7.02
N ASN A 59 -6.64 -6.03 7.23
CA ASN A 59 -7.09 -7.38 7.52
C ASN A 59 -7.59 -7.56 8.96
N GLN A 60 -6.83 -7.08 9.96
CA GLN A 60 -7.12 -7.36 11.36
C GLN A 60 -8.11 -6.38 11.99
N VAL A 61 -8.07 -5.12 11.62
CA VAL A 61 -8.93 -4.07 12.16
C VAL A 61 -10.14 -3.81 11.28
N CYS A 62 -9.91 -3.57 9.98
CA CYS A 62 -10.99 -3.32 9.03
C CYS A 62 -11.69 -4.59 8.54
N GLN A 63 -11.17 -5.77 8.84
CA GLN A 63 -11.75 -7.08 8.55
C GLN A 63 -11.83 -7.45 7.05
N TYR A 64 -11.01 -6.83 6.20
CA TYR A 64 -10.96 -7.22 4.78
C TYR A 64 -10.37 -8.61 4.60
N PRO A 65 -11.06 -9.52 3.91
CA PRO A 65 -10.50 -10.83 3.58
C PRO A 65 -9.24 -10.71 2.70
N THR A 66 -8.24 -11.51 2.99
CA THR A 66 -6.99 -11.52 2.20
C THR A 66 -7.21 -11.77 0.71
N ALA A 67 -8.23 -12.55 0.36
CA ALA A 67 -8.60 -12.86 -1.03
C ALA A 67 -9.04 -11.63 -1.84
N LEU A 68 -9.48 -10.55 -1.17
CA LEU A 68 -9.92 -9.31 -1.84
C LEU A 68 -8.79 -8.29 -1.97
N ILE A 69 -7.63 -8.54 -1.38
CA ILE A 69 -6.50 -7.62 -1.35
C ILE A 69 -5.48 -8.01 -2.42
N ALA A 70 -5.23 -7.12 -3.37
CA ALA A 70 -4.17 -7.25 -4.36
C ALA A 70 -3.05 -6.26 -4.07
N ILE A 71 -1.80 -6.72 -4.18
CA ILE A 71 -0.61 -5.96 -3.82
C ILE A 71 0.28 -5.81 -5.05
N GLU A 72 0.77 -4.59 -5.31
CA GLU A 72 1.59 -4.27 -6.48
C GLU A 72 0.94 -4.73 -7.80
N LYS A 73 -0.36 -4.61 -7.88
CA LYS A 73 -1.15 -5.03 -9.03
C LYS A 73 -1.00 -4.03 -10.18
N SER A 74 -0.55 -4.53 -11.33
CA SER A 74 -0.52 -3.75 -12.57
C SER A 74 -1.86 -3.83 -13.29
N ILE A 75 -2.37 -2.68 -13.69
CA ILE A 75 -3.60 -2.56 -14.49
C ILE A 75 -3.29 -1.74 -15.74
N GLN A 76 -3.78 -2.23 -16.87
CA GLN A 76 -3.69 -1.53 -18.14
C GLN A 76 -4.74 -0.41 -18.20
N LEU A 77 -4.29 0.83 -18.41
CA LEU A 77 -5.13 2.01 -18.54
C LEU A 77 -4.92 2.63 -19.93
N GLY A 78 -5.66 2.12 -20.94
CA GLY A 78 -5.40 2.47 -22.33
C GLY A 78 -4.02 1.96 -22.78
N GLU A 79 -3.14 2.87 -23.19
CA GLU A 79 -1.74 2.54 -23.58
C GLU A 79 -0.78 2.53 -22.39
N LEU A 80 -1.23 2.99 -21.20
CA LEU A 80 -0.40 3.04 -20.00
C LEU A 80 -0.65 1.83 -19.10
N THR A 81 0.41 1.34 -18.46
CA THR A 81 0.32 0.37 -17.39
C THR A 81 0.65 1.06 -16.07
N LYS A 82 -0.27 1.02 -15.11
CA LYS A 82 -0.05 1.55 -13.75
C LYS A 82 -0.02 0.41 -12.75
N ARG A 83 1.02 0.38 -11.93
CA ARG A 83 1.11 -0.51 -10.78
C ARG A 83 0.62 0.21 -9.53
N PHE A 84 -0.36 -0.38 -8.87
CA PHE A 84 -0.94 0.12 -7.63
C PHE A 84 -0.35 -0.60 -6.42
N ASP A 85 -0.09 0.11 -5.34
CA ASP A 85 0.46 -0.48 -4.12
C ASP A 85 -0.49 -1.49 -3.49
N ILE A 86 -1.72 -1.07 -3.23
CA ILE A 86 -2.79 -1.92 -2.70
C ILE A 86 -4.09 -1.60 -3.43
N LEU A 87 -4.75 -2.64 -3.92
CA LEU A 87 -6.12 -2.58 -4.41
C LEU A 87 -6.99 -3.52 -3.58
N ILE A 88 -8.17 -3.07 -3.21
CA ILE A 88 -9.21 -3.94 -2.64
C ILE A 88 -10.31 -4.09 -3.69
N TYR A 89 -10.68 -5.33 -3.94
CA TYR A 89 -11.70 -5.69 -4.91
C TYR A 89 -13.05 -5.91 -4.23
N ASN A 90 -14.11 -5.58 -4.94
CA ASN A 90 -15.48 -5.93 -4.60
C ASN A 90 -16.21 -6.31 -5.89
N ASN A 91 -16.82 -7.50 -5.95
CA ASN A 91 -17.48 -8.03 -7.15
C ASN A 91 -16.58 -7.96 -8.40
N ASP A 92 -15.34 -8.43 -8.28
CA ASP A 92 -14.32 -8.49 -9.34
C ASP A 92 -13.90 -7.12 -9.93
N LYS A 93 -14.26 -6.03 -9.24
CA LYS A 93 -13.85 -4.66 -9.62
C LYS A 93 -13.00 -4.03 -8.54
N PRO A 94 -11.98 -3.22 -8.91
CA PRO A 94 -11.29 -2.38 -7.94
C PRO A 94 -12.29 -1.47 -7.22
N TRP A 95 -12.31 -1.57 -5.89
CA TRP A 95 -13.25 -0.84 -5.04
C TRP A 95 -12.56 0.23 -4.20
N MET A 96 -11.34 -0.05 -3.75
CA MET A 96 -10.50 0.88 -3.02
C MET A 96 -9.08 0.86 -3.57
N ILE A 97 -8.52 2.05 -3.76
CA ILE A 97 -7.13 2.26 -4.18
C ILE A 97 -6.37 2.85 -3.00
N ILE A 98 -5.23 2.27 -2.64
CA ILE A 98 -4.37 2.80 -1.59
C ILE A 98 -2.96 2.96 -2.13
N GLU A 99 -2.42 4.17 -2.05
CA GLU A 99 -1.03 4.51 -2.39
C GLU A 99 -0.23 4.63 -1.11
N CYS A 100 0.88 3.92 -1.03
CA CYS A 100 1.78 3.93 0.11
C CYS A 100 2.97 4.84 -0.17
N LYS A 101 3.30 5.69 0.78
CA LYS A 101 4.50 6.52 0.77
C LYS A 101 5.36 6.19 1.99
N LYS A 102 6.68 6.31 1.86
CA LYS A 102 7.57 6.18 3.01
C LYS A 102 7.29 7.27 4.06
N ALA A 103 7.55 6.96 5.32
CA ALA A 103 7.12 7.77 6.46
C ALA A 103 7.61 9.23 6.45
N ASN A 104 8.75 9.53 5.80
CA ASN A 104 9.29 10.88 5.69
C ASN A 104 8.84 11.67 4.46
N VAL A 105 7.92 11.13 3.66
CA VAL A 105 7.33 11.81 2.51
C VAL A 105 5.95 12.31 2.88
N ALA A 106 5.73 13.60 2.77
CA ALA A 106 4.41 14.21 3.04
C ALA A 106 3.38 13.78 1.98
N ILE A 107 2.15 13.57 2.42
CA ILE A 107 1.00 13.42 1.54
C ILE A 107 0.53 14.82 1.15
N ASN A 108 0.48 15.10 -0.14
CA ASN A 108 0.12 16.41 -0.65
C ASN A 108 -0.99 16.34 -1.70
N ASP A 109 -1.48 17.49 -2.15
CA ASP A 109 -2.56 17.60 -3.12
C ASP A 109 -2.24 16.94 -4.45
N LYS A 110 -0.96 16.92 -4.85
CA LYS A 110 -0.51 16.25 -6.07
C LYS A 110 -0.75 14.74 -6.02
N THR A 111 -0.47 14.11 -4.87
CA THR A 111 -0.73 12.68 -4.65
C THR A 111 -2.23 12.38 -4.78
N ILE A 112 -3.06 13.18 -4.15
CA ILE A 112 -4.53 13.02 -4.19
C ILE A 112 -5.08 13.26 -5.59
N THR A 113 -4.61 14.28 -6.29
CA THR A 113 -5.00 14.57 -7.68
C THR A 113 -4.65 13.40 -8.60
N GLN A 114 -3.48 12.82 -8.46
CA GLN A 114 -3.05 11.66 -9.23
C GLN A 114 -3.94 10.44 -8.97
N LEU A 115 -4.25 10.15 -7.71
CA LEU A 115 -5.17 9.08 -7.34
C LEU A 115 -6.56 9.28 -7.94
N TYR A 116 -7.07 10.52 -7.90
CA TYR A 116 -8.36 10.86 -8.48
C TYR A 116 -8.39 10.61 -9.99
N GLN A 117 -7.32 10.92 -10.71
CA GLN A 117 -7.22 10.62 -12.13
C GLN A 117 -7.33 9.11 -12.41
N TYR A 118 -6.67 8.27 -11.62
CA TYR A 118 -6.79 6.81 -11.74
C TYR A 118 -8.17 6.30 -11.36
N GLN A 119 -8.79 6.88 -10.35
CA GLN A 119 -10.14 6.53 -9.93
C GLN A 119 -11.16 6.77 -11.05
N GLN A 120 -11.01 7.82 -11.84
CA GLN A 120 -11.88 8.11 -13.00
C GLN A 120 -11.92 6.95 -13.99
N VAL A 121 -10.81 6.26 -14.17
CA VAL A 121 -10.68 5.11 -15.09
C VAL A 121 -11.14 3.81 -14.44
N LEU A 122 -10.76 3.57 -13.18
CA LEU A 122 -11.07 2.33 -12.46
C LEU A 122 -12.46 2.32 -11.83
N GLU A 123 -13.10 3.48 -11.72
CA GLU A 123 -14.40 3.64 -11.06
C GLU A 123 -14.42 3.14 -9.61
N ALA A 124 -13.28 3.21 -8.93
CA ALA A 124 -13.17 2.82 -7.52
C ALA A 124 -13.95 3.79 -6.63
N GLN A 125 -14.62 3.24 -5.61
CA GLN A 125 -15.42 4.05 -4.68
C GLN A 125 -14.56 4.80 -3.66
N TYR A 126 -13.39 4.26 -3.32
CA TYR A 126 -12.51 4.82 -2.30
C TYR A 126 -11.10 5.04 -2.82
N LEU A 127 -10.50 6.16 -2.42
CA LEU A 127 -9.08 6.44 -2.63
C LEU A 127 -8.42 6.78 -1.31
N PHE A 128 -7.21 6.28 -1.11
CA PHE A 128 -6.38 6.62 0.05
C PHE A 128 -4.92 6.78 -0.34
N ALA A 129 -4.23 7.66 0.38
CA ALA A 129 -2.78 7.73 0.43
C ALA A 129 -2.34 7.73 1.89
N SER A 130 -1.28 7.02 2.21
CA SER A 130 -0.74 6.97 3.56
C SER A 130 0.78 6.85 3.56
N ASN A 131 1.40 7.53 4.52
CA ASN A 131 2.83 7.39 4.83
C ASN A 131 3.08 6.71 6.19
N GLY A 132 2.01 6.17 6.80
CA GLY A 132 2.07 5.54 8.12
C GLY A 132 1.85 6.48 9.30
N HIS A 133 2.10 7.77 9.13
CA HIS A 133 1.80 8.82 10.12
C HIS A 133 0.53 9.57 9.76
N GLU A 134 0.33 9.79 8.49
CA GLU A 134 -0.77 10.55 7.93
C GLU A 134 -1.49 9.67 6.90
N THR A 135 -2.82 9.64 7.01
CA THR A 135 -3.68 8.96 6.05
C THR A 135 -4.72 9.95 5.57
N VAL A 136 -4.78 10.13 4.27
CA VAL A 136 -5.74 11.01 3.60
C VAL A 136 -6.53 10.18 2.62
N GLY A 137 -7.84 10.31 2.65
CA GLY A 137 -8.69 9.55 1.75
C GLY A 137 -9.98 10.25 1.41
N ALA A 138 -10.69 9.67 0.48
CA ALA A 138 -12.00 10.12 0.05
C ALA A 138 -12.89 8.97 -0.41
N GLU A 139 -14.17 9.13 -0.20
CA GLU A 139 -15.22 8.35 -0.83
C GLU A 139 -15.82 9.13 -1.99
N ILE A 140 -16.02 8.46 -3.10
CA ILE A 140 -16.68 9.05 -4.26
C ILE A 140 -18.15 8.65 -4.24
N LYS A 141 -19.03 9.65 -4.02
CA LYS A 141 -20.48 9.50 -4.09
C LYS A 141 -21.05 10.48 -5.11
N THR A 142 -21.83 9.97 -6.08
CA THR A 142 -22.45 10.79 -7.11
C THR A 142 -21.47 11.76 -7.80
N GLY A 143 -20.26 11.28 -8.10
CA GLY A 143 -19.18 12.06 -8.73
C GLY A 143 -18.51 13.08 -7.81
N LYS A 144 -18.86 13.13 -6.52
CA LYS A 144 -18.29 14.05 -5.54
C LYS A 144 -17.36 13.35 -4.57
N LEU A 145 -16.27 14.02 -4.20
CA LEU A 145 -15.31 13.57 -3.19
C LEU A 145 -15.81 13.95 -1.79
N HIS A 146 -15.91 12.96 -0.92
CA HIS A 146 -16.18 13.13 0.50
C HIS A 146 -14.94 12.70 1.28
N ALA A 147 -14.29 13.64 1.96
CA ALA A 147 -13.07 13.38 2.70
C ALA A 147 -13.29 12.34 3.81
N LEU A 148 -12.35 11.40 3.93
CA LEU A 148 -12.29 10.39 4.97
C LEU A 148 -10.93 10.44 5.67
N GLN A 149 -10.92 10.19 6.98
CA GLN A 149 -9.71 10.13 7.78
C GLN A 149 -9.27 8.70 8.11
N ASN A 150 -10.16 7.74 7.92
CA ASN A 150 -9.91 6.34 8.23
C ASN A 150 -10.39 5.44 7.09
N PHE A 151 -9.74 4.29 6.94
CA PHE A 151 -10.22 3.26 6.03
C PHE A 151 -11.61 2.75 6.48
N PRO A 152 -12.55 2.59 5.55
CA PRO A 152 -13.85 2.00 5.88
C PRO A 152 -13.68 0.53 6.29
N ALA A 153 -14.51 0.05 7.20
CA ALA A 153 -14.54 -1.37 7.55
C ALA A 153 -15.20 -2.19 6.44
N TYR A 154 -14.77 -3.43 6.33
CA TYR A 154 -15.45 -4.42 5.49
C TYR A 154 -16.79 -4.81 6.13
N LEU A 155 -17.84 -4.86 5.32
CA LEU A 155 -19.21 -5.16 5.77
C LEU A 155 -19.58 -6.62 5.50
#